data_a27fd307364ea664d654b788991ca38d
#
_entry.id   a27fd307364ea664d654b788991ca38d
#
_cell.length_a   1.000
_cell.length_b   1.000
_cell.length_c   1.000
_cell.angle_alpha   90.00
_cell.angle_beta   90.00
_cell.angle_gamma   90.00
#
_symmetry.space_group_name_H-M   'P 1'
#
loop_
_entity.id
_entity.type
_entity.pdbx_description
1 polymer ?
#
loop_
_entity_poly.entity_id
_entity_poly.type
_entity_poly.pdbx_seq_one_letter_code
_entity_poly.pdbx_strand_id
1 'polypeptide(L)'
;MGDKKNNTARLREIKRFNNKKYREHIKLSRRKNIEPSQYLTEMKSPDSILEIENLCTYFYTDVGTVKAVDGVTFNVPKGKTVGVVGESGCGKSVMSLSVMRLLQEPQGQIASGEIRFRQSSENRAVNIPNLPLKEMQKIRGNEISMIFQEPMTTLNPVFSIGAQLDESILLHNKG
;
A
#
# COMPACT_ATOMS: atom_id res chain seq x y z
N MET A 1 26.03 0.17 -35.14
CA MET A 1 26.19 -1.09 -34.37
C MET A 1 26.40 -0.88 -32.85
N GLY A 2 26.83 0.28 -32.41
CA GLY A 2 27.06 0.60 -30.99
C GLY A 2 25.79 0.68 -30.12
N ASP A 3 24.71 1.25 -30.63
CA ASP A 3 23.46 1.50 -29.87
C ASP A 3 22.74 0.24 -29.39
N LYS A 4 22.71 -0.83 -30.21
CA LYS A 4 22.01 -2.09 -29.80
C LYS A 4 22.73 -2.82 -28.67
N LYS A 5 24.07 -2.82 -28.64
CA LYS A 5 24.84 -3.44 -27.55
C LYS A 5 24.68 -2.69 -26.23
N ASN A 6 24.64 -1.37 -26.28
CA ASN A 6 24.47 -0.49 -25.11
C ASN A 6 23.05 -0.66 -24.50
N ASN A 7 22.03 -0.76 -25.34
CA ASN A 7 20.66 -1.02 -24.89
C ASN A 7 20.50 -2.40 -24.23
N THR A 8 21.12 -3.43 -24.78
CA THR A 8 21.08 -4.78 -24.21
C THR A 8 21.79 -4.86 -22.84
N ALA A 9 22.90 -4.16 -22.66
CA ALA A 9 23.61 -4.09 -21.39
C ALA A 9 22.74 -3.39 -20.32
N ARG A 10 22.14 -2.24 -20.65
CA ARG A 10 21.22 -1.49 -19.79
C ARG A 10 20.01 -2.32 -19.36
N LEU A 11 19.37 -3.05 -20.26
CA LEU A 11 18.24 -3.91 -19.95
C LEU A 11 18.62 -5.06 -18.99
N ARG A 12 19.83 -5.62 -19.16
CA ARG A 12 20.34 -6.65 -18.23
C ARG A 12 20.59 -6.09 -16.82
N GLU A 13 21.08 -4.89 -16.71
CA GLU A 13 21.30 -4.20 -15.45
C GLU A 13 19.98 -3.92 -14.74
N ILE A 14 18.99 -3.35 -15.43
CA ILE A 14 17.63 -3.13 -14.94
C ILE A 14 17.04 -4.45 -14.39
N LYS A 15 17.11 -5.51 -15.19
CA LYS A 15 16.60 -6.83 -14.79
C LYS A 15 17.28 -7.38 -13.54
N ARG A 16 18.59 -7.23 -13.42
CA ARG A 16 19.34 -7.64 -12.20
C ARG A 16 18.90 -6.84 -10.97
N PHE A 17 18.77 -5.52 -11.12
CA PHE A 17 18.31 -4.63 -10.07
C PHE A 17 16.88 -4.99 -9.61
N ASN A 18 15.95 -5.14 -10.56
CA ASN A 18 14.56 -5.50 -10.26
C ASN A 18 14.46 -6.87 -9.57
N ASN A 19 15.18 -7.87 -10.05
CA ASN A 19 15.20 -9.19 -9.42
C ASN A 19 15.72 -9.15 -7.99
N LYS A 20 16.70 -8.29 -7.68
CA LYS A 20 17.17 -8.07 -6.32
C LYS A 20 16.06 -7.46 -5.47
N LYS A 21 15.39 -6.39 -5.95
CA LYS A 21 14.27 -5.74 -5.26
C LYS A 21 13.11 -6.69 -5.01
N TYR A 22 12.74 -7.50 -6.00
CA TYR A 22 11.67 -8.49 -5.86
C TYR A 22 11.99 -9.55 -4.81
N ARG A 23 13.23 -10.06 -4.79
CA ARG A 23 13.66 -11.04 -3.77
C ARG A 23 13.65 -10.45 -2.37
N GLU A 24 14.13 -9.24 -2.21
CA GLU A 24 14.12 -8.50 -0.93
C GLU A 24 12.67 -8.32 -0.44
N HIS A 25 11.79 -7.85 -1.32
CA HIS A 25 10.38 -7.64 -1.01
C HIS A 25 9.66 -8.94 -0.62
N ILE A 26 9.82 -10.01 -1.43
CA ILE A 26 9.23 -11.32 -1.12
C ILE A 26 9.76 -11.88 0.22
N LYS A 27 11.04 -11.69 0.51
CA LYS A 27 11.62 -12.11 1.78
C LYS A 27 10.99 -11.36 2.95
N LEU A 28 10.75 -10.07 2.81
CA LEU A 28 10.11 -9.23 3.84
C LEU A 28 8.64 -9.60 4.02
N SER A 29 7.88 -9.77 2.93
CA SER A 29 6.44 -10.08 2.97
C SER A 29 6.13 -11.46 3.56
N ARG A 30 7.09 -12.42 3.47
CA ARG A 30 6.96 -13.78 4.01
C ARG A 30 7.40 -13.94 5.46
N ARG A 31 7.84 -12.89 6.13
CA ARG A 31 8.19 -12.97 7.55
C ARG A 31 6.97 -13.36 8.39
N LYS A 32 7.08 -14.45 9.13
CA LYS A 32 5.99 -14.98 9.96
C LYS A 32 5.97 -14.38 11.37
N ASN A 33 7.15 -14.09 11.93
CA ASN A 33 7.30 -13.60 13.30
C ASN A 33 7.85 -12.17 13.24
N ILE A 34 6.94 -11.20 13.15
CA ILE A 34 7.27 -9.77 13.25
C ILE A 34 6.91 -9.34 14.67
N GLU A 35 7.91 -8.94 15.44
CA GLU A 35 7.72 -8.45 16.80
C GLU A 35 6.87 -7.17 16.80
N PRO A 36 5.95 -7.00 17.75
CA PRO A 36 5.12 -5.80 17.84
C PRO A 36 5.89 -4.49 17.82
N SER A 37 7.07 -4.45 18.40
CA SER A 37 7.99 -3.30 18.39
C SER A 37 8.42 -2.83 16.98
N GLN A 38 8.29 -3.68 15.96
CA GLN A 38 8.67 -3.34 14.59
C GLN A 38 7.56 -2.62 13.80
N TYR A 39 6.30 -2.73 14.25
CA TYR A 39 5.17 -2.10 13.58
C TYR A 39 4.31 -1.23 14.50
N LEU A 40 4.41 -1.38 15.82
CA LEU A 40 3.81 -0.43 16.75
C LEU A 40 4.57 0.88 16.71
N THR A 41 3.85 1.98 16.72
CA THR A 41 4.41 3.33 16.66
C THR A 41 3.51 4.30 17.42
N GLU A 42 3.93 5.55 17.51
CA GLU A 42 3.13 6.63 18.05
C GLU A 42 2.76 7.62 16.94
N MET A 43 1.58 8.22 17.06
CA MET A 43 1.21 9.34 16.21
C MET A 43 2.01 10.58 16.60
N LYS A 44 2.50 11.33 15.62
CA LYS A 44 3.17 12.61 15.87
C LYS A 44 2.17 13.70 16.32
N SER A 45 0.96 13.63 15.78
CA SER A 45 -0.13 14.51 16.15
C SER A 45 -1.22 13.73 16.89
N PRO A 46 -1.63 14.16 18.09
CA PRO A 46 -2.67 13.49 18.87
C PRO A 46 -4.04 13.49 18.17
N ASP A 47 -4.27 14.50 17.32
CA ASP A 47 -5.54 14.68 16.61
C ASP A 47 -5.60 13.97 15.25
N SER A 48 -4.50 13.35 14.80
CA SER A 48 -4.47 12.64 13.53
C SER A 48 -4.94 11.20 13.65
N ILE A 49 -5.68 10.72 12.64
CA ILE A 49 -6.03 9.31 12.46
C ILE A 49 -5.06 8.59 11.51
N LEU A 50 -4.56 9.32 10.51
CA LEU A 50 -3.57 8.83 9.54
C LEU A 50 -2.48 9.87 9.35
N GLU A 51 -1.24 9.44 9.37
CA GLU A 51 -0.08 10.26 9.04
C GLU A 51 0.76 9.56 7.99
N ILE A 52 1.06 10.28 6.92
CA ILE A 52 1.96 9.84 5.87
C ILE A 52 3.20 10.72 5.94
N GLU A 53 4.38 10.12 6.03
CA GLU A 53 5.64 10.83 6.16
C GLU A 53 6.66 10.31 5.17
N ASN A 54 7.14 11.21 4.30
CA ASN A 54 8.15 10.93 3.27
C ASN A 54 7.86 9.65 2.46
N LEU A 55 6.59 9.41 2.16
CA LEU A 55 6.16 8.22 1.43
C LEU A 55 6.75 8.20 0.03
N CYS A 56 7.47 7.12 -0.28
CA CYS A 56 7.95 6.81 -1.60
C CYS A 56 7.40 5.46 -2.06
N THR A 57 6.65 5.47 -3.17
CA THR A 57 6.12 4.26 -3.79
C THR A 57 6.62 4.17 -5.22
N TYR A 58 7.36 3.11 -5.52
CA TYR A 58 8.03 2.92 -6.80
C TYR A 58 7.57 1.64 -7.49
N PHE A 59 7.58 1.68 -8.82
CA PHE A 59 7.35 0.51 -9.65
C PHE A 59 8.65 0.15 -10.39
N TYR A 60 9.08 -1.08 -10.19
CA TYR A 60 10.27 -1.64 -10.83
C TYR A 60 9.86 -2.35 -12.11
N THR A 61 9.94 -1.64 -13.24
CA THR A 61 9.49 -2.11 -14.55
C THR A 61 10.66 -2.55 -15.44
N ASP A 62 10.38 -3.26 -16.53
CA ASP A 62 11.42 -3.70 -17.47
C ASP A 62 12.17 -2.56 -18.17
N VAL A 63 11.62 -1.35 -18.15
CA VAL A 63 12.24 -0.15 -18.71
C VAL A 63 12.96 0.72 -17.66
N GLY A 64 12.81 0.38 -16.36
CA GLY A 64 13.43 1.09 -15.24
C GLY A 64 12.50 1.29 -14.06
N THR A 65 12.91 2.13 -13.11
CA THR A 65 12.14 2.46 -11.92
C THR A 65 11.25 3.67 -12.18
N VAL A 66 9.95 3.50 -11.98
CA VAL A 66 8.96 4.58 -12.03
C VAL A 66 8.66 5.02 -10.59
N LYS A 67 8.95 6.25 -10.26
CA LYS A 67 8.67 6.87 -8.96
C LYS A 67 7.25 7.46 -8.99
N ALA A 68 6.27 6.66 -8.64
CA ALA A 68 4.87 7.08 -8.71
C ALA A 68 4.46 8.01 -7.56
N VAL A 69 5.06 7.82 -6.39
CA VAL A 69 4.99 8.71 -5.21
C VAL A 69 6.40 8.89 -4.72
N ASP A 70 6.86 10.12 -4.52
CA ASP A 70 8.24 10.43 -4.16
C ASP A 70 8.29 11.54 -3.08
N GLY A 71 8.37 11.14 -1.81
CA GLY A 71 8.53 12.05 -0.66
C GLY A 71 7.25 12.75 -0.19
N VAL A 72 6.07 12.15 -0.34
CA VAL A 72 4.81 12.76 0.07
C VAL A 72 4.64 12.73 1.58
N THR A 73 4.26 13.87 2.16
CA THR A 73 3.99 14.04 3.59
C THR A 73 2.71 14.82 3.82
N PHE A 74 1.76 14.25 4.55
CA PHE A 74 0.56 14.92 5.06
C PHE A 74 -0.10 14.07 6.16
N ASN A 75 -1.09 14.66 6.83
CA ASN A 75 -1.89 13.97 7.83
C ASN A 75 -3.39 14.13 7.57
N VAL A 76 -4.17 13.20 8.10
CA VAL A 76 -5.63 13.24 8.11
C VAL A 76 -6.07 13.39 9.57
N PRO A 77 -6.59 14.55 9.96
CA PRO A 77 -7.11 14.75 11.30
C PRO A 77 -8.39 13.92 11.55
N LYS A 78 -8.59 13.51 12.78
CA LYS A 78 -9.79 12.77 13.19
C LYS A 78 -11.07 13.58 12.92
N GLY A 79 -12.05 12.95 12.28
CA GLY A 79 -13.33 13.58 11.97
C GLY A 79 -13.27 14.68 10.91
N LYS A 80 -12.18 14.75 10.14
CA LYS A 80 -12.02 15.71 9.04
C LYS A 80 -11.90 15.00 7.70
N THR A 81 -12.27 15.72 6.64
CA THR A 81 -12.06 15.29 5.26
C THR A 81 -10.83 15.98 4.69
N VAL A 82 -9.95 15.22 4.08
CA VAL A 82 -8.77 15.73 3.37
C VAL A 82 -8.92 15.45 1.88
N GLY A 83 -8.88 16.50 1.07
CA GLY A 83 -8.91 16.41 -0.39
C GLY A 83 -7.49 16.34 -0.96
N VAL A 84 -7.22 15.33 -1.79
CA VAL A 84 -5.96 15.21 -2.55
C VAL A 84 -6.25 15.47 -4.01
N VAL A 85 -5.74 16.59 -4.52
CA VAL A 85 -5.97 17.07 -5.89
C VAL A 85 -4.67 17.02 -6.70
N GLY A 86 -4.78 16.89 -8.01
CA GLY A 86 -3.65 16.86 -8.92
C GLY A 86 -4.06 16.29 -10.28
N GLU A 87 -3.19 16.39 -11.27
CA GLU A 87 -3.42 15.90 -12.62
C GLU A 87 -3.59 14.38 -12.70
N SER A 88 -4.13 13.87 -13.83
CA SER A 88 -4.21 12.44 -14.07
C SER A 88 -2.79 11.84 -14.10
N GLY A 89 -2.61 10.68 -13.46
CA GLY A 89 -1.30 10.01 -13.42
C GLY A 89 -0.30 10.55 -12.39
N CYS A 90 -0.61 11.60 -11.61
CA CYS A 90 0.34 12.17 -10.64
C CYS A 90 0.50 11.36 -9.33
N GLY A 91 -0.02 10.14 -9.25
CA GLY A 91 0.21 9.22 -8.12
C GLY A 91 -0.87 9.17 -7.03
N LYS A 92 -1.98 9.94 -7.14
CA LYS A 92 -3.07 9.96 -6.12
C LYS A 92 -3.60 8.55 -5.77
N SER A 93 -3.97 7.78 -6.78
CA SER A 93 -4.47 6.41 -6.59
C SER A 93 -3.39 5.48 -6.05
N VAL A 94 -2.14 5.64 -6.50
CA VAL A 94 -1.01 4.85 -6.00
C VAL A 94 -0.76 5.12 -4.52
N MET A 95 -0.89 6.37 -4.08
CA MET A 95 -0.78 6.74 -2.67
C MET A 95 -1.87 6.05 -1.83
N SER A 96 -3.14 6.10 -2.27
CA SER A 96 -4.25 5.42 -1.58
C SER A 96 -4.05 3.90 -1.54
N LEU A 97 -3.62 3.30 -2.66
CA LEU A 97 -3.26 1.87 -2.72
C LEU A 97 -2.09 1.53 -1.81
N SER A 98 -1.14 2.46 -1.59
CA SER A 98 -0.04 2.27 -0.63
C SER A 98 -0.55 2.21 0.80
N VAL A 99 -1.49 3.08 1.20
CA VAL A 99 -2.14 3.04 2.52
C VAL A 99 -2.84 1.70 2.74
N MET A 100 -3.54 1.20 1.71
CA MET A 100 -4.24 -0.09 1.77
C MET A 100 -3.30 -1.29 1.55
N ARG A 101 -2.02 -1.08 1.19
CA ARG A 101 -1.09 -2.15 0.76
C ARG A 101 -1.69 -3.04 -0.34
N LEU A 102 -2.36 -2.41 -1.31
CA LEU A 102 -2.98 -3.06 -2.48
C LEU A 102 -2.21 -2.76 -3.77
N LEU A 103 -0.92 -2.46 -3.65
CA LEU A 103 -0.04 -2.29 -4.80
C LEU A 103 0.11 -3.62 -5.55
N GLN A 104 0.27 -3.55 -6.87
CA GLN A 104 0.54 -4.72 -7.69
C GLN A 104 1.97 -5.24 -7.42
N GLU A 105 2.06 -6.22 -6.55
CA GLU A 105 3.33 -6.86 -6.21
C GLU A 105 3.77 -7.87 -7.28
N PRO A 106 5.07 -8.10 -7.48
CA PRO A 106 6.20 -7.47 -6.79
C PRO A 106 6.70 -6.19 -7.43
N GLN A 107 6.07 -5.69 -8.50
CA GLN A 107 6.53 -4.50 -9.22
C GLN A 107 6.36 -3.23 -8.39
N GLY A 108 5.16 -3.03 -7.81
CA GLY A 108 4.84 -1.88 -6.96
C GLY A 108 5.23 -2.13 -5.51
N GLN A 109 6.08 -1.28 -4.95
CA GLN A 109 6.57 -1.41 -3.58
C GLN A 109 6.62 -0.05 -2.89
N ILE A 110 6.29 -0.04 -1.60
CA ILE A 110 6.64 1.09 -0.73
C ILE A 110 8.14 1.02 -0.53
N ALA A 111 8.88 1.94 -1.15
CA ALA A 111 10.33 1.96 -1.15
C ALA A 111 10.89 2.57 0.13
N SER A 112 10.21 3.57 0.70
CA SER A 112 10.56 4.23 1.97
C SER A 112 9.38 5.07 2.49
N GLY A 113 9.55 5.62 3.68
CA GLY A 113 8.57 6.44 4.36
C GLY A 113 7.72 5.64 5.35
N GLU A 114 6.87 6.35 6.07
CA GLU A 114 6.00 5.80 7.09
C GLU A 114 4.54 6.14 6.79
N ILE A 115 3.66 5.21 7.13
CA ILE A 115 2.21 5.40 7.11
C ILE A 115 1.73 4.98 8.49
N ARG A 116 1.53 5.95 9.38
CA ARG A 116 1.04 5.71 10.73
C ARG A 116 -0.47 5.78 10.73
N PHE A 117 -1.08 4.76 11.26
CA PHE A 117 -2.53 4.67 11.40
C PHE A 117 -2.92 4.41 12.85
N ARG A 118 -3.86 5.20 13.36
CA ARG A 118 -4.44 5.03 14.70
C ARG A 118 -5.60 4.06 14.65
N GLN A 119 -5.43 2.88 15.20
CA GLN A 119 -6.50 1.90 15.33
C GLN A 119 -7.49 2.32 16.41
N SER A 120 -8.78 2.32 16.06
CA SER A 120 -9.85 2.65 17.01
C SER A 120 -10.11 1.51 17.99
N SER A 121 -9.99 0.26 17.51
CA SER A 121 -10.27 -0.95 18.29
C SER A 121 -9.31 -1.17 19.46
N GLU A 122 -8.04 -0.79 19.31
CA GLU A 122 -7.00 -1.08 20.31
C GLU A 122 -6.32 0.20 20.85
N ASN A 123 -6.81 1.38 20.46
CA ASN A 123 -6.27 2.69 20.84
C ASN A 123 -4.74 2.79 20.70
N ARG A 124 -4.21 2.13 19.68
CA ARG A 124 -2.77 2.10 19.37
C ARG A 124 -2.51 2.62 17.96
N ALA A 125 -1.29 3.06 17.70
CA ALA A 125 -0.85 3.43 16.37
C ALA A 125 0.05 2.33 15.77
N VAL A 126 -0.12 2.10 14.47
CA VAL A 126 0.66 1.11 13.72
C VAL A 126 1.28 1.74 12.49
N ASN A 127 2.48 1.28 12.11
CA ASN A 127 3.13 1.64 10.85
C ASN A 127 2.75 0.61 9.79
N ILE A 128 1.83 0.98 8.90
CA ILE A 128 1.22 0.10 7.88
C ILE A 128 2.26 -0.64 7.02
N PRO A 129 3.33 -0.02 6.50
CA PRO A 129 4.36 -0.74 5.73
C PRO A 129 4.96 -1.95 6.44
N ASN A 130 5.10 -1.87 7.75
CA ASN A 130 5.75 -2.89 8.58
C ASN A 130 4.76 -3.91 9.17
N LEU A 131 3.46 -3.68 9.02
CA LEU A 131 2.42 -4.49 9.65
C LEU A 131 2.42 -5.93 9.09
N PRO A 132 2.31 -6.96 9.93
CA PRO A 132 2.08 -8.33 9.46
C PRO A 132 0.82 -8.42 8.61
N LEU A 133 0.81 -9.30 7.58
CA LEU A 133 -0.34 -9.43 6.68
C LEU A 133 -1.64 -9.75 7.44
N LYS A 134 -1.58 -10.60 8.45
CA LYS A 134 -2.74 -10.96 9.28
C LYS A 134 -3.33 -9.75 10.02
N GLU A 135 -2.47 -8.86 10.52
CA GLU A 135 -2.91 -7.63 11.19
C GLU A 135 -3.48 -6.63 10.18
N MET A 136 -2.88 -6.52 9.00
CA MET A 136 -3.42 -5.68 7.92
C MET A 136 -4.80 -6.17 7.44
N GLN A 137 -5.05 -7.48 7.41
CA GLN A 137 -6.35 -8.05 7.07
C GLN A 137 -7.45 -7.67 8.07
N LYS A 138 -7.12 -7.50 9.35
CA LYS A 138 -8.07 -7.03 10.38
C LYS A 138 -8.45 -5.55 10.21
N ILE A 139 -7.54 -4.75 9.65
CA ILE A 139 -7.75 -3.32 9.43
C ILE A 139 -8.58 -3.08 8.16
N ARG A 140 -8.27 -3.81 7.08
CA ARG A 140 -8.97 -3.67 5.81
C ARG A 140 -10.44 -4.04 5.94
N GLY A 141 -11.32 -3.16 5.46
CA GLY A 141 -12.77 -3.34 5.51
C GLY A 141 -13.40 -3.06 6.87
N ASN A 142 -12.65 -3.14 7.96
CA ASN A 142 -13.13 -2.90 9.32
C ASN A 142 -12.81 -1.47 9.80
N GLU A 143 -11.55 -1.05 9.71
CA GLU A 143 -11.11 0.27 10.17
C GLU A 143 -10.77 1.22 9.02
N ILE A 144 -10.29 0.70 7.90
CA ILE A 144 -10.04 1.46 6.66
C ILE A 144 -10.73 0.75 5.50
N SER A 145 -11.55 1.49 4.76
CA SER A 145 -12.19 1.03 3.53
C SER A 145 -11.77 1.89 2.35
N MET A 146 -11.85 1.34 1.15
CA MET A 146 -11.54 2.03 -0.09
C MET A 146 -12.65 1.84 -1.10
N ILE A 147 -13.07 2.93 -1.75
CA ILE A 147 -13.99 2.89 -2.89
C ILE A 147 -13.13 3.06 -4.15
N PHE A 148 -13.21 2.08 -5.05
CA PHE A 148 -12.49 2.11 -6.32
C PHE A 148 -13.21 2.97 -7.35
N GLN A 149 -12.46 3.51 -8.30
CA GLN A 149 -12.97 4.43 -9.32
C GLN A 149 -14.01 3.80 -10.24
N GLU A 150 -13.94 2.49 -10.48
CA GLU A 150 -14.89 1.72 -11.29
C GLU A 150 -15.50 0.59 -10.47
N PRO A 151 -16.53 0.88 -9.64
CA PRO A 151 -17.10 -0.12 -8.73
C PRO A 151 -17.77 -1.31 -9.46
N MET A 152 -18.26 -1.11 -10.67
CA MET A 152 -18.92 -2.17 -11.45
C MET A 152 -17.95 -3.29 -11.86
N THR A 153 -16.66 -3.01 -12.01
CA THR A 153 -15.64 -4.02 -12.34
C THR A 153 -15.18 -4.80 -11.12
N THR A 154 -15.54 -4.38 -9.91
CA THR A 154 -15.15 -5.05 -8.66
C THR A 154 -16.09 -6.19 -8.27
N LEU A 155 -17.32 -6.19 -8.80
CA LEU A 155 -18.26 -7.28 -8.58
C LEU A 155 -17.87 -8.51 -9.39
N ASN A 156 -17.81 -9.66 -8.72
CA ASN A 156 -17.56 -10.93 -9.40
C ASN A 156 -18.83 -11.41 -10.11
N PRO A 157 -18.85 -11.53 -11.45
CA PRO A 157 -20.06 -11.88 -12.20
C PRO A 157 -20.54 -13.32 -11.98
N VAL A 158 -19.71 -14.17 -11.37
CA VAL A 158 -20.02 -15.59 -11.11
C VAL A 158 -20.86 -15.78 -9.84
N PHE A 159 -20.78 -14.84 -8.89
CA PHE A 159 -21.52 -14.90 -7.63
C PHE A 159 -22.66 -13.89 -7.60
N SER A 160 -23.75 -14.24 -6.90
CA SER A 160 -24.83 -13.30 -6.67
C SER A 160 -24.37 -12.10 -5.83
N ILE A 161 -24.99 -10.94 -6.02
CA ILE A 161 -24.70 -9.74 -5.24
C ILE A 161 -24.92 -10.00 -3.76
N GLY A 162 -26.00 -10.71 -3.40
CA GLY A 162 -26.31 -11.09 -2.02
C GLY A 162 -25.16 -11.88 -1.38
N ALA A 163 -24.64 -12.90 -2.06
CA ALA A 163 -23.50 -13.68 -1.53
C ALA A 163 -22.25 -12.85 -1.30
N GLN A 164 -21.96 -11.88 -2.17
CA GLN A 164 -20.81 -10.99 -2.02
C GLN A 164 -20.98 -9.99 -0.87
N LEU A 165 -22.21 -9.52 -0.63
CA LEU A 165 -22.53 -8.68 0.53
C LEU A 165 -22.46 -9.47 1.83
N ASP A 166 -23.04 -10.68 1.85
CA ASP A 166 -23.03 -11.56 3.03
C ASP A 166 -21.59 -11.94 3.43
N GLU A 167 -20.71 -12.23 2.47
CA GLU A 167 -19.29 -12.50 2.75
C GLU A 167 -18.65 -11.34 3.51
N SER A 168 -18.86 -10.11 3.06
CA SER A 168 -18.31 -8.91 3.71
C SER A 168 -18.82 -8.74 5.14
N ILE A 169 -20.13 -8.97 5.35
CA ILE A 169 -20.77 -8.89 6.68
C ILE A 169 -20.24 -9.98 7.60
N LEU A 170 -20.16 -11.22 7.14
CA LEU A 170 -19.71 -12.37 7.94
C LEU A 170 -18.22 -12.28 8.33
N LEU A 171 -17.38 -11.70 7.46
CA LEU A 171 -15.96 -11.51 7.75
C LEU A 171 -15.71 -10.48 8.88
N HIS A 172 -16.57 -9.46 8.99
CA HIS A 172 -16.36 -8.35 9.91
C HIS A 172 -17.28 -8.36 11.14
N ASN A 173 -18.43 -9.03 11.08
CA ASN A 173 -19.33 -9.26 12.22
C ASN A 173 -19.08 -10.64 12.82
N LYS A 174 -18.01 -10.77 13.57
CA LYS A 174 -17.90 -11.88 14.53
C LYS A 174 -18.70 -11.49 15.77
N GLY A 175 -19.99 -11.90 15.78
CA GLY A 175 -20.83 -11.82 16.97
C GLY A 175 -20.22 -12.53 18.16
#